data_b44a5fedb7fc2548b1596bb0261b2ba5
#
_entry.id   b44a5fedb7fc2548b1596bb0261b2ba5
#
_cell.length_a   1.000
_cell.length_b   1.000
_cell.length_c   1.000
_cell.angle_alpha   90.00
_cell.angle_beta   90.00
_cell.angle_gamma   90.00
#
_symmetry.space_group_name_H-M   'P 1'
#
loop_
_entity.id
_entity.type
_entity.pdbx_description
1 polymer ?
#
loop_
_entity_poly.entity_id
_entity_poly.type
_entity_poly.pdbx_seq_one_letter_code
_entity_poly.pdbx_strand_id
1 'polypeptide(L)'
;MVLGCSTSETVGSRIGSNSSADAAQAILKGILPKVRETGLILAVQGCEHINRSLCLERADAEKLGLTEVWVRPHAHAGGACITAYYEQCADPIMVEGLQAKATLGMDVGDTLIGMHMRPVVVPVHSPLRRIGEANLVLAFSRPRYVGGPRAQYVQQTR
;
A
#
# COMPACT_ATOMS: atom_id res chain seq x y z
N MET A 1 -6.02 3.44 1.32
CA MET A 1 -5.33 2.15 1.51
C MET A 1 -3.94 2.26 0.94
N VAL A 2 -2.93 1.68 1.58
CA VAL A 2 -1.58 1.52 1.00
C VAL A 2 -1.34 0.05 0.66
N LEU A 3 -0.78 -0.19 -0.53
CA LEU A 3 -0.33 -1.50 -1.00
C LEU A 3 1.19 -1.45 -1.19
N GLY A 4 1.91 -2.30 -0.48
CA GLY A 4 3.28 -2.67 -0.80
C GLY A 4 3.29 -4.08 -1.42
N CYS A 5 4.04 -4.28 -2.48
CA CYS A 5 4.02 -5.57 -3.17
C CYS A 5 5.37 -5.91 -3.81
N SER A 6 5.95 -7.01 -3.38
CA SER A 6 7.08 -7.65 -4.05
C SER A 6 6.60 -8.78 -4.94
N THR A 7 6.60 -8.56 -6.24
CA THR A 7 6.28 -9.62 -7.21
C THR A 7 7.35 -10.70 -7.26
N SER A 8 8.60 -10.38 -6.92
CA SER A 8 9.67 -11.38 -6.79
C SER A 8 9.33 -12.39 -5.69
N GLU A 9 8.96 -11.93 -4.50
CA GLU A 9 8.54 -12.79 -3.38
C GLU A 9 7.30 -13.61 -3.76
N THR A 10 6.36 -13.01 -4.49
CA THR A 10 5.13 -13.71 -4.95
C THR A 10 5.44 -14.93 -5.81
N VAL A 11 6.51 -14.88 -6.60
CA VAL A 11 6.96 -16.01 -7.45
C VAL A 11 8.08 -16.84 -6.80
N GLY A 12 8.32 -16.71 -5.50
CA GLY A 12 9.28 -17.49 -4.74
C GLY A 12 10.74 -17.08 -4.92
N SER A 13 10.99 -15.86 -5.37
CA SER A 13 12.33 -15.30 -5.54
C SER A 13 12.58 -14.21 -4.49
N ARG A 14 13.86 -13.99 -4.16
CA ARG A 14 14.24 -12.91 -3.25
C ARG A 14 13.71 -11.56 -3.73
N ILE A 15 13.27 -10.71 -2.80
CA ILE A 15 12.78 -9.36 -3.08
C ILE A 15 13.73 -8.60 -4.03
N GLY A 16 13.15 -8.00 -5.08
CA GLY A 16 13.87 -7.21 -6.06
C GLY A 16 14.69 -8.00 -7.10
N SER A 17 14.74 -9.34 -7.04
CA SER A 17 15.59 -10.16 -7.91
C SER A 17 14.89 -10.70 -9.16
N ASN A 18 13.57 -10.83 -9.15
CA ASN A 18 12.78 -11.44 -10.23
C ASN A 18 11.42 -10.78 -10.38
N SER A 19 11.42 -9.56 -10.89
CA SER A 19 10.19 -8.78 -11.06
C SER A 19 9.26 -9.44 -12.08
N SER A 20 8.01 -9.73 -11.68
CA SER A 20 6.99 -10.40 -12.50
C SER A 20 5.83 -9.48 -12.85
N ALA A 21 5.70 -9.15 -14.13
CA ALA A 21 4.55 -8.38 -14.62
C ALA A 21 3.24 -9.16 -14.50
N ASP A 22 3.26 -10.46 -14.76
CA ASP A 22 2.06 -11.32 -14.66
C ASP A 22 1.54 -11.40 -13.24
N ALA A 23 2.44 -11.55 -12.25
CA ALA A 23 2.07 -11.53 -10.83
C ALA A 23 1.48 -10.16 -10.44
N ALA A 24 2.07 -9.06 -10.91
CA ALA A 24 1.55 -7.71 -10.69
C ALA A 24 0.12 -7.55 -11.24
N GLN A 25 -0.10 -7.94 -12.48
CA GLN A 25 -1.42 -7.87 -13.13
C GLN A 25 -2.46 -8.74 -12.40
N ALA A 26 -2.08 -9.96 -11.98
CA ALA A 26 -2.99 -10.86 -11.26
C ALA A 26 -3.40 -10.26 -9.90
N ILE A 27 -2.45 -9.69 -9.15
CA ILE A 27 -2.71 -9.04 -7.86
C ILE A 27 -3.63 -7.82 -8.05
N LEU A 28 -3.31 -6.94 -8.99
CA LEU A 28 -4.12 -5.75 -9.27
C LEU A 28 -5.53 -6.10 -9.77
N LYS A 29 -5.66 -7.13 -10.61
CA LYS A 29 -6.96 -7.65 -11.06
C LYS A 29 -7.83 -8.12 -9.89
N GLY A 30 -7.22 -8.67 -8.83
CA GLY A 30 -7.95 -9.07 -7.62
C GLY A 30 -8.35 -7.89 -6.74
N ILE A 31 -7.51 -6.87 -6.63
CA ILE A 31 -7.68 -5.75 -5.69
C ILE A 31 -8.54 -4.62 -6.26
N LEU A 32 -8.28 -4.19 -7.50
CA LEU A 32 -8.88 -2.98 -8.07
C LEU A 32 -10.41 -3.00 -8.12
N PRO A 33 -11.09 -4.10 -8.43
CA PRO A 33 -12.55 -4.14 -8.38
C PRO A 33 -13.10 -3.81 -7.00
N LYS A 34 -12.47 -4.34 -5.94
CA LYS A 34 -12.87 -4.08 -4.56
C LYS A 34 -12.57 -2.66 -4.09
N VAL A 35 -11.43 -2.11 -4.50
CA VAL A 35 -11.09 -0.70 -4.26
C VAL A 35 -12.14 0.22 -4.86
N ARG A 36 -12.54 -0.03 -6.11
CA ARG A 36 -13.57 0.76 -6.81
C ARG A 36 -14.96 0.61 -6.16
N GLU A 37 -15.37 -0.62 -5.87
CA GLU A 37 -16.65 -0.93 -5.22
C GLU A 37 -16.80 -0.22 -3.86
N THR A 38 -15.73 -0.15 -3.10
CA THR A 38 -15.72 0.44 -1.75
C THR A 38 -15.39 1.93 -1.72
N GLY A 39 -15.03 2.53 -2.86
CA GLY A 39 -14.62 3.94 -2.94
C GLY A 39 -13.31 4.24 -2.19
N LEU A 40 -12.47 3.23 -1.95
CA LEU A 40 -11.19 3.40 -1.29
C LEU A 40 -10.19 4.10 -2.21
N ILE A 41 -9.44 5.06 -1.67
CA ILE A 41 -8.23 5.57 -2.32
C ILE A 41 -7.14 4.51 -2.18
N LEU A 42 -6.55 4.10 -3.30
CA LEU A 42 -5.41 3.19 -3.34
C LEU A 42 -4.14 3.96 -3.67
N ALA A 43 -3.12 3.77 -2.84
CA ALA A 43 -1.75 4.19 -3.13
C ALA A 43 -0.85 2.95 -3.15
N VAL A 44 -0.09 2.78 -4.24
CA VAL A 44 0.83 1.64 -4.41
C VAL A 44 2.27 2.13 -4.22
N GLN A 45 2.98 1.49 -3.29
CA GLN A 45 4.35 1.86 -2.92
C GLN A 45 5.36 1.28 -3.90
N GLY A 46 6.35 2.09 -4.28
CA GLY A 46 7.55 1.66 -4.98
C GLY A 46 8.68 1.24 -4.03
N CYS A 47 9.76 0.71 -4.62
CA CYS A 47 10.93 0.29 -3.85
C CYS A 47 11.84 1.47 -3.44
N GLU A 48 12.89 1.18 -2.69
CA GLU A 48 13.89 2.15 -2.21
C GLU A 48 14.62 2.88 -3.35
N HIS A 49 14.75 2.29 -4.54
CA HIS A 49 15.39 2.93 -5.69
C HIS A 49 14.65 4.18 -6.19
N ILE A 50 13.37 4.31 -5.85
CA ILE A 50 12.58 5.53 -6.04
C ILE A 50 12.10 6.11 -4.71
N ASN A 51 12.91 5.93 -3.65
CA ASN A 51 12.70 6.46 -2.30
C ASN A 51 11.34 6.07 -1.70
N ARG A 52 10.81 4.90 -2.05
CA ARG A 52 9.48 4.40 -1.62
C ARG A 52 8.33 5.37 -1.89
N SER A 53 8.48 6.22 -2.91
CA SER A 53 7.39 7.05 -3.41
C SER A 53 6.20 6.18 -3.85
N LEU A 54 5.00 6.76 -3.82
CA LEU A 54 3.77 6.03 -4.09
C LEU A 54 3.08 6.58 -5.33
N CYS A 55 2.43 5.67 -6.05
CA CYS A 55 1.54 6.01 -7.16
C CYS A 55 0.08 6.01 -6.69
N LEU A 56 -0.67 7.03 -7.12
CA LEU A 56 -2.13 7.09 -7.00
C LEU A 56 -2.70 8.01 -8.08
N GLU A 57 -4.03 8.09 -8.16
CA GLU A 57 -4.70 9.06 -9.03
C GLU A 57 -4.48 10.49 -8.55
N ARG A 58 -4.26 11.44 -9.47
CA ARG A 58 -4.04 12.87 -9.16
C ARG A 58 -5.13 13.45 -8.27
N ALA A 59 -6.40 13.24 -8.62
CA ALA A 59 -7.53 13.73 -7.85
C ALA A 59 -7.52 13.25 -6.39
N ASP A 60 -7.07 12.02 -6.14
CA ASP A 60 -6.97 11.46 -4.79
C ASP A 60 -5.78 12.05 -4.03
N ALA A 61 -4.66 12.30 -4.71
CA ALA A 61 -3.51 12.96 -4.11
C ALA A 61 -3.82 14.41 -3.71
N GLU A 62 -4.51 15.16 -4.56
CA GLU A 62 -4.97 16.52 -4.28
C GLU A 62 -5.93 16.55 -3.08
N LYS A 63 -6.92 15.64 -3.07
CA LYS A 63 -7.86 15.48 -1.96
C LYS A 63 -7.16 15.20 -0.62
N LEU A 64 -6.05 14.46 -0.66
CA LEU A 64 -5.26 14.13 0.52
C LEU A 64 -4.19 15.19 0.84
N GLY A 65 -3.98 16.19 -0.01
CA GLY A 65 -2.94 17.22 0.15
C GLY A 65 -1.55 16.59 0.21
N LEU A 66 -1.21 15.75 -0.77
CA LEU A 66 0.07 15.06 -0.87
C LEU A 66 1.04 15.83 -1.77
N THR A 67 2.34 15.69 -1.50
CA THR A 67 3.40 16.33 -2.28
C THR A 67 3.75 15.48 -3.48
N GLU A 68 3.54 16.00 -4.70
CA GLU A 68 3.93 15.35 -5.95
C GLU A 68 5.45 15.33 -6.09
N VAL A 69 5.98 14.22 -6.64
CA VAL A 69 7.39 14.06 -6.99
C VAL A 69 7.51 13.59 -8.44
N TRP A 70 8.58 14.01 -9.10
CA TRP A 70 8.81 13.71 -10.51
C TRP A 70 9.69 12.47 -10.67
N VAL A 71 9.05 11.32 -10.62
CA VAL A 71 9.67 10.03 -10.88
C VAL A 71 8.66 9.15 -11.60
N ARG A 72 9.12 8.32 -12.52
CA ARG A 72 8.28 7.31 -13.18
C ARG A 72 8.77 5.93 -12.76
N PRO A 73 7.87 5.08 -12.23
CA PRO A 73 8.24 3.72 -11.88
C PRO A 73 8.47 2.87 -13.14
N HIS A 74 9.39 1.91 -13.03
CA HIS A 74 9.60 0.88 -14.03
C HIS A 74 10.05 -0.43 -13.36
N ALA A 75 10.09 -1.54 -14.10
CA ALA A 75 10.31 -2.88 -13.54
C ALA A 75 11.57 -3.00 -12.66
N HIS A 76 12.63 -2.22 -12.94
CA HIS A 76 13.89 -2.24 -12.21
C HIS A 76 14.07 -1.11 -11.19
N ALA A 77 13.13 -0.15 -11.15
CA ALA A 77 13.10 0.90 -10.13
C ALA A 77 11.64 1.27 -9.80
N GLY A 78 11.18 0.82 -8.65
CA GLY A 78 9.78 0.83 -8.23
C GLY A 78 9.20 -0.57 -8.16
N GLY A 79 9.45 -1.40 -9.16
CA GLY A 79 8.99 -2.78 -9.25
C GLY A 79 7.75 -2.94 -10.13
N ALA A 80 7.42 -4.18 -10.48
CA ALA A 80 6.35 -4.48 -11.45
C ALA A 80 4.96 -4.05 -10.95
N CYS A 81 4.67 -4.16 -9.66
CA CYS A 81 3.33 -3.87 -9.14
C CYS A 81 2.97 -2.39 -9.28
N ILE A 82 3.84 -1.47 -8.83
CA ILE A 82 3.60 -0.03 -8.98
C ILE A 82 3.62 0.39 -10.45
N THR A 83 4.49 -0.21 -11.27
CA THR A 83 4.54 0.06 -12.71
C THR A 83 3.22 -0.30 -13.39
N ALA A 84 2.71 -1.50 -13.13
CA ALA A 84 1.44 -1.95 -13.67
C ALA A 84 0.25 -1.11 -13.18
N TYR A 85 0.31 -0.64 -11.93
CA TYR A 85 -0.72 0.25 -11.39
C TYR A 85 -0.66 1.63 -12.03
N TYR A 86 0.54 2.21 -12.19
CA TYR A 86 0.76 3.49 -12.86
C TYR A 86 0.18 3.50 -14.29
N GLU A 87 0.34 2.40 -15.02
CA GLU A 87 -0.17 2.22 -16.39
C GLU A 87 -1.69 2.02 -16.45
N GLN A 88 -2.34 1.63 -15.36
CA GLN A 88 -3.78 1.42 -15.26
C GLN A 88 -4.54 2.61 -14.69
N CYS A 89 -3.87 3.58 -14.09
CA CYS A 89 -4.46 4.83 -13.64
C CYS A 89 -4.83 5.72 -14.83
N ALA A 90 -5.91 6.47 -14.69
CA ALA A 90 -6.34 7.43 -15.72
C ALA A 90 -5.46 8.69 -15.73
N ASP A 91 -5.07 9.18 -14.56
CA ASP A 91 -4.16 10.32 -14.37
C ASP A 91 -3.21 10.02 -13.20
N PRO A 92 -2.19 9.15 -13.44
CA PRO A 92 -1.28 8.72 -12.39
C PRO A 92 -0.31 9.83 -12.00
N ILE A 93 -0.12 10.01 -10.70
CA ILE A 93 0.99 10.80 -10.18
C ILE A 93 1.80 10.01 -9.16
N MET A 94 3.03 10.44 -8.96
CA MET A 94 3.88 9.95 -7.88
C MET A 94 3.92 10.96 -6.76
N VAL A 95 3.84 10.47 -5.52
CA VAL A 95 3.94 11.31 -4.32
C VAL A 95 5.06 10.83 -3.41
N GLU A 96 5.64 11.77 -2.65
CA GLU A 96 6.73 11.48 -1.72
C GLU A 96 6.33 10.47 -0.63
N GLY A 97 5.11 10.57 -0.11
CA GLY A 97 4.61 9.71 0.95
C GLY A 97 3.17 10.02 1.31
N LEU A 98 2.56 9.17 2.13
CA LEU A 98 1.17 9.38 2.60
C LEU A 98 1.08 10.18 3.91
N GLN A 99 2.18 10.67 4.46
CA GLN A 99 2.19 11.47 5.69
C GLN A 99 1.38 10.79 6.83
N ALA A 100 1.51 9.48 6.97
CA ALA A 100 0.75 8.68 7.93
C ALA A 100 -0.78 8.83 7.81
N LYS A 101 -1.31 8.97 6.60
CA LYS A 101 -2.76 9.10 6.36
C LYS A 101 -3.44 7.77 6.01
N ALA A 102 -2.70 6.73 5.62
CA ALA A 102 -3.29 5.44 5.28
C ALA A 102 -3.96 4.79 6.50
N THR A 103 -5.21 4.36 6.32
CA THR A 103 -6.00 3.68 7.36
C THR A 103 -6.07 2.18 7.17
N LEU A 104 -5.79 1.70 5.98
CA LEU A 104 -5.70 0.28 5.63
C LEU A 104 -4.37 0.03 4.95
N GLY A 105 -3.74 -1.09 5.28
CA GLY A 105 -2.47 -1.53 4.70
C GLY A 105 -2.52 -2.98 4.25
N MET A 106 -1.92 -3.24 3.11
CA MET A 106 -1.68 -4.57 2.57
C MET A 106 -0.22 -4.65 2.15
N ASP A 107 0.54 -5.51 2.80
CA ASP A 107 1.94 -5.77 2.49
C ASP A 107 2.07 -7.20 1.98
N VAL A 108 2.53 -7.33 0.74
CA VAL A 108 2.76 -8.59 0.05
C VAL A 108 4.27 -8.74 -0.17
N GLY A 109 4.92 -9.56 0.66
CA GLY A 109 6.34 -9.85 0.55
C GLY A 109 7.23 -8.91 1.37
N ASP A 110 6.78 -8.52 2.56
CA ASP A 110 7.56 -7.82 3.59
C ASP A 110 8.22 -6.52 3.08
N THR A 111 7.47 -5.74 2.30
CA THR A 111 7.95 -4.52 1.65
C THR A 111 8.07 -3.32 2.60
N LEU A 112 7.51 -3.42 3.80
CA LEU A 112 7.48 -2.38 4.83
C LEU A 112 6.67 -1.14 4.42
N ILE A 113 5.40 -1.13 4.81
CA ILE A 113 4.46 -0.02 4.54
C ILE A 113 4.13 0.83 5.78
N GLY A 114 4.68 0.47 6.93
CA GLY A 114 4.32 1.06 8.24
C GLY A 114 4.46 2.58 8.30
N MET A 115 5.45 3.17 7.59
CA MET A 115 5.67 4.62 7.54
C MET A 115 4.51 5.39 6.90
N HIS A 116 3.67 4.74 6.13
CA HIS A 116 2.51 5.36 5.47
C HIS A 116 1.23 5.25 6.30
N MET A 117 1.23 4.37 7.31
CA MET A 117 0.05 4.06 8.12
C MET A 117 -0.16 5.08 9.24
N ARG A 118 -1.43 5.45 9.45
CA ARG A 118 -1.79 6.31 10.58
C ARG A 118 -1.71 5.53 11.90
N PRO A 119 -0.97 6.00 12.89
CA PRO A 119 -0.96 5.35 14.20
C PRO A 119 -2.34 5.44 14.88
N VAL A 120 -2.79 4.43 15.61
CA VAL A 120 -2.12 3.16 15.94
C VAL A 120 -2.47 2.12 14.89
N VAL A 121 -1.45 1.40 14.41
CA VAL A 121 -1.61 0.32 13.44
C VAL A 121 -1.89 -0.99 14.16
N VAL A 122 -2.89 -1.72 13.68
CA VAL A 122 -3.33 -3.00 14.27
C VAL A 122 -3.33 -4.06 13.16
N PRO A 123 -2.75 -5.25 13.40
CA PRO A 123 -2.78 -6.32 12.42
C PRO A 123 -4.19 -6.89 12.24
N VAL A 124 -4.52 -7.26 11.01
CA VAL A 124 -5.73 -8.03 10.70
C VAL A 124 -5.39 -9.52 10.71
N HIS A 125 -6.06 -10.27 11.56
CA HIS A 125 -5.95 -11.72 11.55
C HIS A 125 -6.76 -12.30 10.39
N SER A 126 -6.07 -12.85 9.39
CA SER A 126 -6.67 -13.50 8.23
C SER A 126 -6.23 -14.96 8.17
N PRO A 127 -7.10 -15.89 7.72
CA PRO A 127 -6.65 -17.24 7.42
C PRO A 127 -5.69 -17.27 6.22
N LEU A 128 -5.81 -16.32 5.31
CA LEU A 128 -4.88 -16.16 4.20
C LEU A 128 -3.58 -15.55 4.71
N ARG A 129 -2.48 -16.28 4.58
CA ARG A 129 -1.15 -15.91 5.07
C ARG A 129 -0.18 -15.55 3.95
N ARG A 130 -0.50 -15.90 2.72
CA ARG A 130 0.37 -15.70 1.54
C ARG A 130 -0.43 -15.29 0.33
N ILE A 131 0.25 -14.64 -0.62
CA ILE A 131 -0.17 -14.47 -2.01
C ILE A 131 0.95 -15.04 -2.87
N GLY A 132 0.67 -16.15 -3.57
CA GLY A 132 1.75 -16.97 -4.09
C GLY A 132 2.65 -17.45 -2.94
N GLU A 133 3.96 -17.23 -3.08
CA GLU A 133 4.94 -17.56 -2.02
C GLU A 133 5.20 -16.39 -1.06
N ALA A 134 4.76 -15.18 -1.39
CA ALA A 134 4.97 -13.97 -0.58
C ALA A 134 4.14 -13.98 0.71
N ASN A 135 4.74 -13.60 1.82
CA ASN A 135 4.02 -13.33 3.07
C ASN A 135 2.98 -12.23 2.86
N LEU A 136 1.82 -12.38 3.48
CA LEU A 136 0.76 -11.37 3.49
C LEU A 136 0.58 -10.80 4.88
N VAL A 137 0.78 -9.50 5.01
CA VAL A 137 0.43 -8.73 6.22
C VAL A 137 -0.67 -7.75 5.89
N LEU A 138 -1.78 -7.85 6.64
CA LEU A 138 -2.90 -6.91 6.55
C LEU A 138 -2.97 -6.08 7.82
N ALA A 139 -3.24 -4.80 7.68
CA ALA A 139 -3.30 -3.88 8.79
C ALA A 139 -4.42 -2.84 8.63
N PHE A 140 -4.93 -2.38 9.77
CA PHE A 140 -5.82 -1.22 9.83
C PHE A 140 -5.37 -0.27 10.94
N SER A 141 -5.83 0.98 10.86
CA SER A 141 -5.55 1.98 11.88
C SER A 141 -6.76 2.21 12.77
N ARG A 142 -6.55 2.28 14.07
CA ARG A 142 -7.55 2.73 15.04
C ARG A 142 -7.14 4.05 15.69
N PRO A 143 -8.07 4.82 16.25
CA PRO A 143 -7.75 5.98 17.06
C PRO A 143 -6.85 5.64 18.25
N ARG A 144 -6.00 6.58 18.62
CA ARG A 144 -5.14 6.47 19.80
C ARG A 144 -5.97 6.61 21.07
N TYR A 145 -5.57 5.91 22.11
CA TYR A 145 -5.96 6.25 23.48
C TYR A 145 -5.02 7.34 23.98
N VAL A 146 -5.55 8.53 24.19
CA VAL A 146 -4.77 9.69 24.67
C VAL A 146 -5.41 10.23 25.92
N GLY A 147 -4.64 10.31 27.02
CA GLY A 147 -5.11 10.87 28.28
C GLY A 147 -4.34 10.33 29.48
N GLY A 148 -4.56 10.96 30.64
CA GLY A 148 -4.01 10.56 31.93
C GLY A 148 -4.98 9.68 32.72
N PRO A 149 -4.71 9.47 34.03
CA PRO A 149 -5.49 8.58 34.91
C PRO A 149 -6.98 8.93 35.04
N ARG A 150 -7.36 10.16 34.68
CA ARG A 150 -8.75 10.63 34.71
C ARG A 150 -9.47 10.53 33.35
N ALA A 151 -8.76 10.09 32.28
CA ALA A 151 -9.35 9.97 30.95
C ALA A 151 -10.40 8.86 30.93
N GLN A 152 -11.51 9.14 30.23
CA GLN A 152 -12.52 8.13 29.91
C GLN A 152 -12.42 7.80 28.43
N TYR A 153 -12.55 6.54 28.08
CA TYR A 153 -12.43 6.05 26.72
C TYR A 153 -13.77 5.47 26.24
N VAL A 154 -14.17 5.89 25.04
CA VAL A 154 -15.36 5.34 24.38
C VAL A 154 -15.06 3.90 23.95
N GLN A 155 -15.93 2.94 24.30
CA GLN A 155 -15.83 1.60 23.77
C GLN A 155 -16.14 1.63 22.26
N GLN A 156 -15.20 1.16 21.47
CA GLN A 156 -15.43 0.97 20.04
C GLN A 156 -16.22 -0.33 19.85
N THR A 157 -17.47 -0.23 19.41
CA THR A 157 -18.20 -1.36 18.83
C THR A 157 -17.50 -1.73 17.51
N ARG A 158 -16.97 -2.94 17.47
CA ARG A 158 -16.38 -3.55 16.26
C ARG A 158 -17.48 -4.02 15.33
#